data_b811c5136e3a6a3945e7fd4f1f7106ad
#
_entry.id   b811c5136e3a6a3945e7fd4f1f7106ad
#
_cell.length_a   1.000
_cell.length_b   1.000
_cell.length_c   1.000
_cell.angle_alpha   90.00
_cell.angle_beta   90.00
_cell.angle_gamma   90.00
#
_symmetry.space_group_name_H-M   'P 1'
#
loop_
_entity.id
_entity.type
_entity.pdbx_description
1 polymer ?
#
loop_
_entity_poly.entity_id
_entity_poly.type
_entity_poly.pdbx_seq_one_letter_code
_entity_poly.pdbx_strand_id
1 'polypeptide(L)'
;MMKILIPVDGSDNGLCAVKHAVALSAQMKQSPELLLLNVQWNVAAGNVKLFINQETINDYYREQGAAALEKARAILDEANLAYQYHISIGRPAEAIVQYAEEQKVDHIIIGAQGEESLAKLLLGSVTSKVAQMSKIPVTIAR
;
A
#
# COMPACT_ATOMS: atom_id res chain seq x y z
N MET A 1 8.55 -13.39 -14.21
CA MET A 1 8.52 -13.08 -12.76
C MET A 1 7.22 -12.35 -12.42
N MET A 2 6.50 -12.86 -11.45
CA MET A 2 5.27 -12.21 -11.00
C MET A 2 5.58 -10.93 -10.24
N LYS A 3 4.83 -9.88 -10.53
CA LYS A 3 4.97 -8.58 -9.88
C LYS A 3 3.74 -8.34 -9.01
N ILE A 4 3.94 -8.13 -7.70
CA ILE A 4 2.87 -8.01 -6.71
C ILE A 4 2.96 -6.64 -6.04
N LEU A 5 1.84 -5.92 -6.04
CA LEU A 5 1.70 -4.65 -5.33
C LEU A 5 1.02 -4.88 -3.99
N ILE A 6 1.60 -4.32 -2.93
CA ILE A 6 1.09 -4.44 -1.57
C ILE A 6 0.89 -3.04 -1.00
N PRO A 7 -0.33 -2.50 -1.06
CA PRO A 7 -0.62 -1.22 -0.41
C PRO A 7 -0.65 -1.38 1.11
N VAL A 8 -0.02 -0.47 1.84
CA VAL A 8 -0.03 -0.46 3.30
C VAL A 8 -0.26 0.96 3.80
N ASP A 9 -1.07 1.10 4.84
CA ASP A 9 -1.42 2.40 5.41
C ASP A 9 -0.80 2.65 6.79
N GLY A 10 0.06 1.73 7.25
CA GLY A 10 0.67 1.82 8.57
C GLY A 10 -0.11 1.11 9.67
N SER A 11 -1.33 0.65 9.39
CA SER A 11 -2.13 -0.10 10.36
C SER A 11 -1.65 -1.54 10.47
N ASP A 12 -1.96 -2.19 11.58
CA ASP A 12 -1.65 -3.60 11.78
C ASP A 12 -2.44 -4.50 10.83
N ASN A 13 -3.64 -4.09 10.44
CA ASN A 13 -4.45 -4.84 9.47
C ASN A 13 -3.78 -4.88 8.10
N GLY A 14 -3.11 -3.80 7.69
CA GLY A 14 -2.36 -3.77 6.44
C GLY A 14 -1.21 -4.75 6.41
N LEU A 15 -0.65 -5.08 7.58
CA LEU A 15 0.45 -6.03 7.67
C LEU A 15 0.02 -7.46 7.35
N CYS A 16 -1.28 -7.77 7.42
CA CYS A 16 -1.79 -9.07 7.00
C CYS A 16 -1.46 -9.34 5.52
N ALA A 17 -1.56 -8.31 4.68
CA ALA A 17 -1.21 -8.42 3.26
C ALA A 17 0.28 -8.72 3.08
N VAL A 18 1.13 -8.05 3.85
CA VAL A 18 2.58 -8.27 3.78
C VAL A 18 2.94 -9.69 4.20
N LYS A 19 2.36 -10.16 5.30
CA LYS A 19 2.59 -11.53 5.81
C LYS A 19 2.09 -12.58 4.82
N HIS A 20 0.95 -12.31 4.17
CA HIS A 20 0.42 -13.21 3.15
C HIS A 20 1.38 -13.28 1.94
N ALA A 21 1.92 -12.15 1.53
CA ALA A 21 2.87 -12.10 0.42
C ALA A 21 4.14 -12.89 0.76
N VAL A 22 4.62 -12.83 2.00
CA VAL A 22 5.77 -13.62 2.47
C VAL A 22 5.46 -15.11 2.36
N ALA A 23 4.31 -15.55 2.87
CA ALA A 23 3.91 -16.95 2.83
C ALA A 23 3.76 -17.44 1.39
N LEU A 24 3.15 -16.63 0.54
CA LEU A 24 2.96 -16.96 -0.87
C LEU A 24 4.31 -17.08 -1.59
N SER A 25 5.22 -16.14 -1.34
CA SER A 25 6.56 -16.14 -1.95
C SER A 25 7.34 -17.41 -1.62
N ALA A 26 7.19 -17.91 -0.39
CA ALA A 26 7.87 -19.12 0.05
C ALA A 26 7.43 -20.37 -0.73
N GLN A 27 6.24 -20.34 -1.32
CA GLN A 27 5.68 -21.45 -2.10
C GLN A 27 5.91 -21.33 -3.59
N MET A 28 6.48 -20.22 -4.05
CA MET A 28 6.71 -19.98 -5.48
C MET A 28 8.10 -20.49 -5.88
N LYS A 29 8.19 -21.06 -7.08
CA LYS A 29 9.47 -21.50 -7.62
C LYS A 29 10.43 -20.35 -7.85
N GLN A 30 9.90 -19.20 -8.28
CA GLN A 30 10.66 -17.99 -8.50
C GLN A 30 10.06 -16.90 -7.62
N SER A 31 10.90 -16.26 -6.82
CA SER A 31 10.45 -15.16 -5.95
C SER A 31 9.81 -14.04 -6.76
N PRO A 32 8.66 -13.53 -6.33
CA PRO A 32 8.02 -12.42 -7.04
C PRO A 32 8.78 -11.11 -6.81
N GLU A 33 8.55 -10.16 -7.69
CA GLU A 33 8.96 -8.79 -7.47
C GLU A 33 7.89 -8.12 -6.61
N LEU A 34 8.28 -7.64 -5.41
CA LEU A 34 7.35 -7.04 -4.46
C LEU A 34 7.46 -5.52 -4.48
N LEU A 35 6.32 -4.85 -4.55
CA LEU A 35 6.22 -3.40 -4.50
C LEU A 35 5.36 -3.00 -3.31
N LEU A 36 5.94 -2.30 -2.34
CA LEU A 36 5.18 -1.70 -1.25
C LEU A 36 4.73 -0.30 -1.67
N LEU A 37 3.50 0.04 -1.41
CA LEU A 37 2.97 1.35 -1.70
C LEU A 37 2.27 1.93 -0.49
N ASN A 38 2.65 3.14 -0.12
CA ASN A 38 1.87 3.95 0.81
C ASN A 38 1.32 5.16 0.06
N VAL A 39 0.04 5.41 0.21
CA VAL A 39 -0.61 6.59 -0.37
C VAL A 39 -0.97 7.53 0.78
N GLN A 40 -0.39 8.72 0.74
CA GLN A 40 -0.71 9.77 1.70
C GLN A 40 -1.90 10.56 1.16
N TRP A 41 -2.96 10.63 1.96
CA TRP A 41 -4.12 11.42 1.60
C TRP A 41 -3.75 12.89 1.57
N ASN A 42 -4.10 13.59 0.49
CA ASN A 42 -3.79 15.00 0.33
C ASN A 42 -4.75 15.87 1.16
N VAL A 43 -4.58 15.86 2.47
CA VAL A 43 -5.41 16.67 3.40
C VAL A 43 -4.95 18.11 3.47
N ALA A 44 -3.76 18.42 2.94
CA ALA A 44 -3.24 19.79 2.90
C ALA A 44 -3.75 20.58 1.71
N ALA A 45 -4.65 20.00 0.90
CA ALA A 45 -5.33 20.74 -0.17
C ALA A 45 -6.27 21.77 0.48
N GLY A 46 -5.94 23.05 0.36
CA GLY A 46 -6.71 24.12 0.95
C GLY A 46 -5.82 25.24 1.49
N ASN A 47 -6.31 25.94 2.49
CA ASN A 47 -5.67 27.14 3.00
C ASN A 47 -4.27 26.94 3.55
N VAL A 48 -3.94 25.73 3.97
CA VAL A 48 -2.61 25.40 4.52
C VAL A 48 -1.53 25.59 3.46
N LYS A 49 -1.82 25.30 2.20
CA LYS A 49 -0.87 25.46 1.09
C LYS A 49 -0.44 26.91 0.88
N LEU A 50 -1.23 27.85 1.33
CA LEU A 50 -0.90 29.29 1.18
C LEU A 50 0.24 29.73 2.09
N PHE A 51 0.49 28.99 3.16
CA PHE A 51 1.45 29.38 4.21
C PHE A 51 2.66 28.46 4.31
N ILE A 52 2.65 27.34 3.64
CA ILE A 52 3.72 26.33 3.68
C ILE A 52 4.20 26.09 2.26
N ASN A 53 5.53 26.13 2.05
CA ASN A 53 6.06 25.89 0.71
C ASN A 53 5.92 24.39 0.32
N GLN A 54 5.96 24.13 -0.97
CA GLN A 54 5.74 22.80 -1.51
C GLN A 54 6.79 21.78 -1.04
N GLU A 55 8.02 22.23 -0.87
CA GLU A 55 9.11 21.38 -0.39
C GLU A 55 8.84 20.88 1.03
N THR A 56 8.37 21.76 1.92
CA THR A 56 8.03 21.40 3.31
C THR A 56 6.86 20.42 3.34
N ILE A 57 5.87 20.62 2.49
CA ILE A 57 4.73 19.71 2.37
C ILE A 57 5.18 18.33 1.88
N ASN A 58 6.04 18.29 0.87
CA ASN A 58 6.57 17.05 0.33
C ASN A 58 7.39 16.28 1.36
N ASP A 59 8.22 16.99 2.13
CA ASP A 59 9.00 16.39 3.21
C ASP A 59 8.10 15.78 4.27
N TYR A 60 7.03 16.47 4.63
CA TYR A 60 6.03 15.97 5.58
C TYR A 60 5.42 14.65 5.10
N TYR A 61 4.95 14.61 3.86
CA TYR A 61 4.35 13.38 3.32
C TYR A 61 5.36 12.26 3.20
N ARG A 62 6.60 12.58 2.86
CA ARG A 62 7.67 11.60 2.78
C ARG A 62 7.96 10.96 4.14
N GLU A 63 8.00 11.76 5.19
CA GLU A 63 8.18 11.28 6.56
C GLU A 63 7.02 10.42 7.03
N GLN A 64 5.79 10.85 6.78
CA GLN A 64 4.61 10.09 7.15
C GLN A 64 4.53 8.78 6.39
N GLY A 65 4.85 8.80 5.11
CA GLY A 65 4.85 7.59 4.29
C GLY A 65 5.93 6.61 4.73
N ALA A 66 7.12 7.11 5.04
CA ALA A 66 8.22 6.26 5.52
C ALA A 66 7.85 5.59 6.84
N ALA A 67 7.20 6.33 7.75
CA ALA A 67 6.72 5.78 9.01
C ALA A 67 5.66 4.69 8.80
N ALA A 68 4.74 4.91 7.85
CA ALA A 68 3.70 3.95 7.52
C ALA A 68 4.28 2.66 6.93
N LEU A 69 5.39 2.75 6.23
CA LEU A 69 6.05 1.60 5.58
C LEU A 69 6.99 0.84 6.49
N GLU A 70 7.36 1.40 7.64
CA GLU A 70 8.43 0.87 8.48
C GLU A 70 8.24 -0.60 8.87
N LYS A 71 7.08 -0.94 9.43
CA LYS A 71 6.80 -2.31 9.88
C LYS A 71 6.74 -3.29 8.71
N ALA A 72 6.16 -2.87 7.60
CA ALA A 72 6.07 -3.70 6.40
C ALA A 72 7.46 -4.01 5.84
N ARG A 73 8.31 -3.00 5.79
CA ARG A 73 9.70 -3.18 5.34
C ARG A 73 10.47 -4.12 6.24
N ALA A 74 10.29 -3.99 7.56
CA ALA A 74 10.95 -4.86 8.53
C ALA A 74 10.56 -6.32 8.32
N ILE A 75 9.28 -6.60 8.05
CA ILE A 75 8.81 -7.97 7.80
C ILE A 75 9.47 -8.54 6.55
N LEU A 76 9.56 -7.78 5.47
CA LEU A 76 10.17 -8.24 4.22
C LEU A 76 11.69 -8.40 4.36
N ASP A 77 12.35 -7.50 5.07
CA ASP A 77 13.78 -7.58 5.35
C ASP A 77 14.11 -8.84 6.15
N GLU A 78 13.32 -9.11 7.18
CA GLU A 78 13.49 -10.29 8.03
C GLU A 78 13.28 -11.60 7.24
N ALA A 79 12.37 -11.56 6.27
CA ALA A 79 12.11 -12.70 5.38
C ALA A 79 13.13 -12.84 4.25
N ASN A 80 14.10 -11.93 4.16
CA ASN A 80 15.12 -11.88 3.11
C ASN A 80 14.53 -11.79 1.70
N LEU A 81 13.42 -11.06 1.56
CA LEU A 81 12.77 -10.83 0.27
C LEU A 81 13.17 -9.48 -0.30
N ALA A 82 13.50 -9.47 -1.58
CA ALA A 82 13.75 -8.22 -2.29
C ALA A 82 12.45 -7.50 -2.56
N TYR A 83 12.44 -6.18 -2.41
CA TYR A 83 11.27 -5.35 -2.68
C TYR A 83 11.70 -3.92 -3.02
N GLN A 84 10.76 -3.20 -3.61
CA GLN A 84 10.86 -1.75 -3.78
C GLN A 84 9.71 -1.12 -3.02
N TYR A 85 9.81 0.16 -2.70
CA TYR A 85 8.72 0.88 -2.07
C TYR A 85 8.54 2.25 -2.71
N HIS A 86 7.31 2.75 -2.62
CA HIS A 86 6.96 4.05 -3.17
C HIS A 86 5.94 4.73 -2.26
N ILE A 87 6.03 6.05 -2.19
CA ILE A 87 5.10 6.90 -1.45
C ILE A 87 4.43 7.81 -2.45
N SER A 88 3.11 7.69 -2.58
CA SER A 88 2.29 8.54 -3.45
C SER A 88 1.46 9.49 -2.61
N ILE A 89 1.02 10.57 -3.22
CA ILE A 89 0.11 11.54 -2.60
C ILE A 89 -1.14 11.60 -3.46
N GLY A 90 -2.32 11.44 -2.84
CA GLY A 90 -3.58 11.47 -3.57
C GLY A 90 -4.69 10.75 -2.84
N ARG A 91 -5.70 10.36 -3.59
CA ARG A 91 -6.80 9.55 -3.07
C ARG A 91 -6.36 8.09 -3.06
N PRO A 92 -6.41 7.42 -1.90
CA PRO A 92 -5.80 6.10 -1.77
C PRO A 92 -6.23 5.06 -2.81
N ALA A 93 -7.50 4.82 -2.97
CA ALA A 93 -7.96 3.77 -3.89
C ALA A 93 -7.57 4.06 -5.34
N GLU A 94 -7.80 5.28 -5.79
CA GLU A 94 -7.47 5.71 -7.15
C GLU A 94 -5.96 5.66 -7.40
N ALA A 95 -5.17 6.10 -6.43
CA ALA A 95 -3.70 6.09 -6.54
C ALA A 95 -3.16 4.67 -6.58
N ILE A 96 -3.72 3.75 -5.78
CA ILE A 96 -3.33 2.35 -5.79
C ILE A 96 -3.58 1.72 -7.16
N VAL A 97 -4.78 1.89 -7.69
CA VAL A 97 -5.17 1.31 -8.98
C VAL A 97 -4.32 1.88 -10.11
N GLN A 98 -4.10 3.19 -10.09
CA GLN A 98 -3.28 3.85 -11.10
C GLN A 98 -1.83 3.37 -11.05
N TYR A 99 -1.25 3.29 -9.86
CA TYR A 99 0.13 2.83 -9.69
C TYR A 99 0.28 1.37 -10.15
N ALA A 100 -0.71 0.54 -9.83
CA ALA A 100 -0.72 -0.85 -10.25
C ALA A 100 -0.70 -0.97 -11.78
N GLU A 101 -1.48 -0.16 -12.48
CA GLU A 101 -1.52 -0.15 -13.93
C GLU A 101 -0.21 0.39 -14.54
N GLU A 102 0.31 1.48 -13.99
CA GLU A 102 1.57 2.08 -14.47
C GLU A 102 2.75 1.13 -14.31
N GLN A 103 2.81 0.42 -13.20
CA GLN A 103 3.89 -0.53 -12.91
C GLN A 103 3.66 -1.89 -13.53
N LYS A 104 2.52 -2.09 -14.17
CA LYS A 104 2.14 -3.36 -14.82
C LYS A 104 2.24 -4.54 -13.87
N VAL A 105 1.69 -4.37 -12.66
CA VAL A 105 1.69 -5.46 -11.69
C VAL A 105 0.72 -6.57 -12.11
N ASP A 106 1.03 -7.78 -11.72
CA ASP A 106 0.20 -8.94 -12.03
C ASP A 106 -0.87 -9.19 -10.98
N HIS A 107 -0.66 -8.70 -9.77
CA HIS A 107 -1.52 -9.00 -8.64
C HIS A 107 -1.43 -7.90 -7.59
N ILE A 108 -2.55 -7.62 -6.93
CA ILE A 108 -2.60 -6.73 -5.78
C ILE A 108 -2.97 -7.56 -4.56
N ILE A 109 -2.21 -7.43 -3.47
CA ILE A 109 -2.57 -8.04 -2.18
C ILE A 109 -2.80 -6.90 -1.20
N ILE A 110 -4.00 -6.79 -0.66
CA ILE A 110 -4.41 -5.69 0.20
C ILE A 110 -5.09 -6.24 1.46
N GLY A 111 -4.89 -5.57 2.60
CA GLY A 111 -5.59 -5.94 3.83
C GLY A 111 -7.08 -5.68 3.72
N ALA A 112 -7.87 -6.48 4.42
CA ALA A 112 -9.33 -6.37 4.39
C ALA A 112 -9.83 -5.04 4.94
N GLN A 113 -9.11 -4.47 5.90
CA GLN A 113 -9.49 -3.25 6.60
C GLN A 113 -8.25 -2.37 6.79
N GLY A 114 -8.48 -1.06 6.79
CA GLY A 114 -7.45 -0.11 7.16
C GLY A 114 -7.68 0.41 8.58
N GLU A 115 -7.04 1.53 8.86
CA GLU A 115 -7.04 2.17 10.18
C GLU A 115 -8.43 2.57 10.67
N GLU A 116 -9.31 2.96 9.73
CA GLU A 116 -10.62 3.52 10.05
C GLU A 116 -11.74 2.49 10.18
N SER A 117 -11.47 1.22 9.92
CA SER A 117 -12.52 0.20 9.93
C SER A 117 -12.79 -0.31 11.34
N LEU A 118 -14.03 -0.20 11.76
CA LEU A 118 -14.49 -0.64 13.10
C LEU A 118 -15.17 -2.00 13.09
N ALA A 119 -15.56 -2.49 11.92
CA ALA A 119 -16.30 -3.75 11.79
C ALA A 119 -15.44 -4.82 11.14
N LYS A 120 -15.21 -5.93 11.87
CA LYS A 120 -14.34 -7.03 11.40
C LYS A 120 -14.90 -7.80 10.22
N LEU A 121 -16.21 -7.73 9.99
CA LEU A 121 -16.87 -8.47 8.91
C LEU A 121 -17.01 -7.67 7.62
N LEU A 122 -16.76 -6.38 7.66
CA LEU A 122 -16.89 -5.51 6.50
C LEU A 122 -15.52 -5.15 5.94
N LEU A 123 -15.45 -4.99 4.65
CA LEU A 123 -14.24 -4.49 4.00
C LEU A 123 -14.11 -2.99 4.24
N GLY A 124 -12.88 -2.52 4.43
CA GLY A 124 -12.60 -1.10 4.53
C GLY A 124 -12.95 -0.37 3.23
N SER A 125 -13.12 0.94 3.33
CA SER A 125 -13.52 1.77 2.17
C SER A 125 -12.49 1.72 1.03
N VAL A 126 -11.21 1.78 1.35
CA VAL A 126 -10.16 1.72 0.33
C VAL A 126 -10.14 0.34 -0.32
N THR A 127 -10.18 -0.72 0.49
CA THR A 127 -10.18 -2.10 0.00
C THR A 127 -11.35 -2.36 -0.93
N SER A 128 -12.56 -1.92 -0.54
CA SER A 128 -13.76 -2.07 -1.37
C SER A 128 -13.62 -1.36 -2.71
N LYS A 129 -13.12 -0.14 -2.69
CA LYS A 129 -12.93 0.63 -3.92
C LYS A 129 -11.88 0.02 -4.84
N VAL A 130 -10.75 -0.42 -4.27
CA VAL A 130 -9.71 -1.09 -5.06
C VAL A 130 -10.28 -2.34 -5.72
N ALA A 131 -11.02 -3.16 -4.97
CA ALA A 131 -11.62 -4.37 -5.50
C ALA A 131 -12.60 -4.07 -6.65
N GLN A 132 -13.35 -2.98 -6.55
CA GLN A 132 -14.31 -2.58 -7.58
C GLN A 132 -13.66 -1.97 -8.82
N MET A 133 -12.60 -1.18 -8.63
CA MET A 133 -11.97 -0.41 -9.70
C MET A 133 -10.88 -1.16 -10.44
N SER A 134 -10.23 -2.13 -9.79
CA SER A 134 -9.06 -2.78 -10.34
C SER A 134 -9.41 -3.73 -11.48
N LYS A 135 -8.64 -3.65 -12.57
CA LYS A 135 -8.66 -4.63 -13.64
C LYS A 135 -7.66 -5.76 -13.38
N ILE A 136 -6.82 -5.57 -12.38
CA ILE A 136 -5.80 -6.53 -11.96
C ILE A 136 -6.39 -7.37 -10.82
N PRO A 137 -6.12 -8.68 -10.77
CA PRO A 137 -6.63 -9.52 -9.67
C PRO A 137 -6.22 -8.98 -8.31
N VAL A 138 -7.14 -9.03 -7.36
CA VAL A 138 -6.93 -8.52 -6.00
C VAL A 138 -7.16 -9.65 -5.01
N THR A 139 -6.17 -9.91 -4.17
CA THR A 139 -6.31 -10.78 -3.01
C THR A 139 -6.54 -9.92 -1.78
N ILE A 140 -7.56 -10.26 -1.02
CA ILE A 140 -7.88 -9.56 0.23
C ILE A 140 -7.41 -10.43 1.37
N ALA A 141 -6.41 -9.93 2.13
CA ALA A 141 -5.82 -10.65 3.26
C ALA A 141 -6.46 -10.23 4.57
N ARG A 142 -6.71 -11.21 5.44
CA ARG A 142 -7.29 -10.99 6.77
C ARG A 142 -6.34 -11.44 7.88
#